data_96c4d95ed1ac804f1393ff4c2ead7228
#
_entry.id   96c4d95ed1ac804f1393ff4c2ead7228
#
_cell.length_a   1.000
_cell.length_b   1.000
_cell.length_c   1.000
_cell.angle_alpha   90.00
_cell.angle_beta   90.00
_cell.angle_gamma   90.00
#
_symmetry.space_group_name_H-M   'P 1'
#
loop_
_entity.id
_entity.type
_entity.pdbx_description
1 polymer ?
#
loop_
_entity_poly.entity_id
_entity_poly.type
_entity_poly.pdbx_seq_one_letter_code
_entity_poly.pdbx_strand_id
1 'polypeptide(L)'
;MKKFYILICFVLLAFFAKSQTLILAKDAAQYVGKTVTVCDSVYGTKALEKLSLINIGGVYPKELLTIVINKEDFQKFPSDPSSVYLGNKICITGTISEFKGKYQIVVTEPKQILVK
;
A
#
# COMPACT_ATOMS: atom_id res chain seq x y z
N MET A 1 31.03 32.85 5.97
CA MET A 1 31.20 31.86 4.93
C MET A 1 30.97 30.44 5.43
N LYS A 2 31.54 30.04 6.53
CA LYS A 2 31.34 28.71 7.10
C LYS A 2 29.88 28.45 7.44
N LYS A 3 29.14 29.44 7.89
CA LYS A 3 27.71 29.30 8.21
C LYS A 3 26.88 28.99 6.98
N PHE A 4 27.29 29.47 5.83
CA PHE A 4 26.60 29.25 4.58
C PHE A 4 26.67 27.77 4.16
N TYR A 5 27.83 27.14 4.32
CA TYR A 5 27.99 25.73 3.98
C TYR A 5 27.19 24.81 4.90
N ILE A 6 27.11 25.15 6.18
CA ILE A 6 26.34 24.40 7.15
C ILE A 6 24.87 24.43 6.78
N LEU A 7 24.37 25.59 6.35
CA LEU A 7 22.97 25.74 5.94
C LEU A 7 22.66 24.89 4.75
N ILE A 8 23.53 24.79 3.76
CA ILE A 8 23.35 23.98 2.57
C ILE A 8 23.27 22.49 2.94
N CYS A 9 24.15 22.04 3.83
CA CYS A 9 24.13 20.65 4.29
C CYS A 9 22.83 20.32 5.00
N PHE A 10 22.29 21.24 5.79
CA PHE A 10 21.02 21.04 6.47
C PHE A 10 19.86 20.89 5.49
N VAL A 11 19.84 21.68 4.44
CA VAL A 11 18.81 21.60 3.40
C VAL A 11 18.87 20.26 2.67
N LEU A 12 20.06 19.76 2.37
CA LEU A 12 20.24 18.46 1.74
C LEU A 12 19.71 17.32 2.61
N LEU A 13 19.98 17.39 3.92
CA LEU A 13 19.47 16.39 4.86
C LEU A 13 17.94 16.38 4.90
N ALA A 14 17.31 17.55 4.82
CA ALA A 14 15.85 17.64 4.78
C ALA A 14 15.28 16.95 3.56
N PHE A 15 15.99 16.92 2.44
CA PHE A 15 15.54 16.24 1.24
C PHE A 15 15.44 14.74 1.43
N PHE A 16 16.32 14.14 2.21
CA PHE A 16 16.33 12.69 2.45
C PHE A 16 15.38 12.24 3.56
N ALA A 17 14.83 13.18 4.31
CA ALA A 17 13.88 12.88 5.39
C ALA A 17 12.44 12.77 4.92
N LYS A 18 12.23 12.61 3.63
CA LYS A 18 10.90 12.60 3.05
C LYS A 18 10.15 11.32 3.41
N SER A 19 9.01 11.44 4.07
CA SER A 19 8.15 10.32 4.42
C SER A 19 7.14 10.04 3.32
N GLN A 20 6.54 8.84 3.34
CA GLN A 20 5.47 8.49 2.43
C GLN A 20 4.21 9.28 2.76
N THR A 21 3.42 9.59 1.73
CA THR A 21 2.15 10.27 1.90
C THR A 21 1.11 9.30 2.43
N LEU A 22 0.53 9.62 3.58
CA LEU A 22 -0.55 8.82 4.16
C LEU A 22 -1.88 9.35 3.63
N ILE A 23 -2.69 8.48 3.04
CA ILE A 23 -4.00 8.86 2.51
C ILE A 23 -5.07 7.92 3.04
N LEU A 24 -6.33 8.33 2.88
CA LEU A 24 -7.48 7.48 3.18
C LEU A 24 -7.84 6.66 1.93
N ALA A 25 -8.37 5.46 2.14
CA ALA A 25 -8.77 4.59 1.03
C ALA A 25 -9.77 5.29 0.09
N LYS A 26 -10.68 6.09 0.65
CA LYS A 26 -11.68 6.82 -0.14
C LYS A 26 -11.09 7.84 -1.11
N ASP A 27 -9.85 8.24 -0.89
CA ASP A 27 -9.18 9.26 -1.71
C ASP A 27 -8.26 8.64 -2.78
N ALA A 28 -8.29 7.33 -2.94
CA ALA A 28 -7.40 6.63 -3.87
C ALA A 28 -7.44 7.19 -5.28
N ALA A 29 -8.63 7.61 -5.75
CA ALA A 29 -8.79 8.15 -7.10
C ALA A 29 -7.91 9.39 -7.36
N GLN A 30 -7.59 10.13 -6.32
CA GLN A 30 -6.78 11.35 -6.44
C GLN A 30 -5.29 11.07 -6.50
N TYR A 31 -4.88 9.83 -6.27
CA TYR A 31 -3.47 9.46 -6.13
C TYR A 31 -3.03 8.37 -7.12
N VAL A 32 -3.81 8.17 -8.17
CA VAL A 32 -3.44 7.19 -9.21
C VAL A 32 -2.07 7.56 -9.80
N GLY A 33 -1.19 6.56 -9.87
CA GLY A 33 0.18 6.75 -10.34
C GLY A 33 1.16 7.19 -9.26
N LYS A 34 0.68 7.44 -8.03
CA LYS A 34 1.54 7.90 -6.93
C LYS A 34 1.74 6.81 -5.90
N THR A 35 2.91 6.83 -5.26
CA THR A 35 3.22 5.92 -4.17
C THR A 35 2.76 6.52 -2.85
N VAL A 36 1.89 5.80 -2.16
CA VAL A 36 1.24 6.26 -0.93
C VAL A 36 1.20 5.16 0.10
N THR A 37 0.83 5.52 1.33
CA THR A 37 0.51 4.56 2.39
C THR A 37 -0.96 4.70 2.74
N VAL A 38 -1.67 3.58 2.79
CA VAL A 38 -3.08 3.54 3.17
C VAL A 38 -3.24 2.59 4.34
N CYS A 39 -3.88 3.03 5.42
CA CYS A 39 -4.15 2.19 6.58
C CYS A 39 -5.66 2.02 6.73
N ASP A 40 -6.12 0.76 6.79
CA ASP A 40 -7.53 0.46 6.96
C ASP A 40 -7.70 -1.00 7.36
N SER A 41 -8.91 -1.36 7.75
CA SER A 41 -9.26 -2.73 8.07
C SER A 41 -9.44 -3.56 6.81
N VAL A 42 -9.12 -4.85 6.90
CA VAL A 42 -9.37 -5.80 5.84
C VAL A 42 -10.82 -6.27 5.98
N TYR A 43 -11.63 -5.96 5.00
CA TYR A 43 -13.06 -6.30 5.00
C TYR A 43 -13.35 -7.65 4.37
N GLY A 44 -12.44 -8.15 3.55
CA GLY A 44 -12.59 -9.44 2.92
C GLY A 44 -11.38 -9.76 2.07
N THR A 45 -11.26 -11.03 1.70
CA THR A 45 -10.18 -11.50 0.82
C THR A 45 -10.76 -12.50 -0.18
N LYS A 46 -10.02 -12.71 -1.26
CA LYS A 46 -10.39 -13.72 -2.25
C LYS A 46 -9.13 -14.35 -2.81
N ALA A 47 -9.01 -15.65 -2.66
CA ALA A 47 -7.92 -16.41 -3.25
C ALA A 47 -8.35 -16.89 -4.63
N LEU A 48 -7.65 -16.45 -5.67
CA LEU A 48 -7.85 -16.90 -7.03
C LEU A 48 -6.67 -17.77 -7.43
N GLU A 49 -6.78 -18.42 -8.58
CA GLU A 49 -5.73 -19.32 -9.04
C GLU A 49 -4.38 -18.61 -9.21
N LYS A 50 -4.40 -17.39 -9.76
CA LYS A 50 -3.18 -16.66 -10.11
C LYS A 50 -2.87 -15.46 -9.23
N LEU A 51 -3.76 -15.12 -8.30
CA LEU A 51 -3.53 -13.97 -7.42
C LEU A 51 -4.45 -14.02 -6.21
N SER A 52 -4.10 -13.25 -5.19
CA SER A 52 -4.97 -13.04 -4.03
C SER A 52 -5.39 -11.58 -3.99
N LEU A 53 -6.62 -11.35 -3.58
CA LEU A 53 -7.20 -10.02 -3.43
C LEU A 53 -7.48 -9.77 -1.96
N ILE A 54 -7.11 -8.58 -1.48
CA ILE A 54 -7.38 -8.14 -0.12
C ILE A 54 -8.14 -6.81 -0.24
N ASN A 55 -9.39 -6.79 0.23
CA ASN A 55 -10.25 -5.63 0.08
C ASN A 55 -10.25 -4.77 1.32
N ILE A 56 -9.96 -3.48 1.16
CA ILE A 56 -10.00 -2.51 2.23
C ILE A 56 -10.97 -1.39 1.88
N GLY A 57 -11.45 -0.70 2.93
CA GLY A 57 -12.39 0.40 2.75
C GLY A 57 -13.83 0.00 2.52
N GLY A 58 -14.14 -1.28 2.53
CA GLY A 58 -15.50 -1.79 2.35
C GLY A 58 -15.53 -3.24 1.92
N VAL A 59 -16.71 -3.83 1.98
CA VAL A 59 -16.97 -5.22 1.59
C VAL A 59 -17.23 -5.26 0.08
N TYR A 60 -16.71 -6.29 -0.60
CA TYR A 60 -16.97 -6.49 -2.03
C TYR A 60 -18.48 -6.52 -2.30
N PRO A 61 -18.98 -5.84 -3.32
CA PRO A 61 -18.26 -5.10 -4.37
C PRO A 61 -18.09 -3.59 -4.09
N LYS A 62 -18.23 -3.17 -2.84
CA LYS A 62 -18.15 -1.77 -2.44
C LYS A 62 -16.79 -1.39 -1.82
N GLU A 63 -15.79 -2.22 -1.97
CA GLU A 63 -14.45 -1.89 -1.50
C GLU A 63 -13.91 -0.64 -2.19
N LEU A 64 -13.16 0.15 -1.43
CA LEU A 64 -12.58 1.38 -1.95
C LEU A 64 -11.22 1.14 -2.60
N LEU A 65 -10.51 0.12 -2.14
CA LEU A 65 -9.18 -0.20 -2.62
C LEU A 65 -8.93 -1.69 -2.48
N THR A 66 -8.28 -2.28 -3.46
CA THR A 66 -7.93 -3.71 -3.45
C THR A 66 -6.42 -3.86 -3.50
N ILE A 67 -5.90 -4.70 -2.61
CA ILE A 67 -4.50 -5.09 -2.63
C ILE A 67 -4.41 -6.36 -3.46
N VAL A 68 -3.51 -6.36 -4.45
CA VAL A 68 -3.33 -7.48 -5.36
C VAL A 68 -1.97 -8.10 -5.11
N ILE A 69 -1.93 -9.40 -4.83
CA ILE A 69 -0.68 -10.15 -4.67
C ILE A 69 -0.69 -11.27 -5.69
N ASN A 70 0.21 -11.21 -6.66
CA ASN A 70 0.29 -12.21 -7.71
C ASN A 70 0.91 -13.50 -7.18
N LYS A 71 0.53 -14.63 -7.75
CA LYS A 71 0.99 -15.95 -7.31
C LYS A 71 2.52 -16.07 -7.27
N GLU A 72 3.19 -15.46 -8.22
CA GLU A 72 4.65 -15.51 -8.28
C GLU A 72 5.32 -14.90 -7.05
N ASP A 73 4.59 -14.04 -6.32
CA ASP A 73 5.10 -13.38 -5.11
C ASP A 73 4.65 -14.08 -3.82
N PHE A 74 3.77 -15.08 -3.90
CA PHE A 74 3.26 -15.77 -2.70
C PHE A 74 4.37 -16.37 -1.85
N GLN A 75 5.39 -16.92 -2.48
CA GLN A 75 6.49 -17.58 -1.78
C GLN A 75 7.29 -16.62 -0.91
N LYS A 76 7.21 -15.32 -1.15
CA LYS A 76 7.89 -14.33 -0.33
C LYS A 76 7.18 -14.09 1.01
N PHE A 77 5.91 -14.51 1.11
CA PHE A 77 5.11 -14.34 2.30
C PHE A 77 5.21 -15.56 3.20
N PRO A 78 5.24 -15.39 4.53
CA PRO A 78 5.36 -16.51 5.46
C PRO A 78 4.13 -17.40 5.50
N SER A 79 2.96 -16.89 5.07
CA SER A 79 1.71 -17.61 5.06
C SER A 79 0.86 -17.13 3.88
N ASP A 80 -0.26 -17.81 3.63
CA ASP A 80 -1.18 -17.46 2.56
C ASP A 80 -1.69 -16.02 2.75
N PRO A 81 -1.39 -15.11 1.80
CA PRO A 81 -1.80 -13.71 1.93
C PRO A 81 -3.31 -13.52 2.08
N SER A 82 -4.13 -14.39 1.49
CA SER A 82 -5.59 -14.28 1.59
C SER A 82 -6.10 -14.59 2.99
N SER A 83 -5.31 -15.27 3.81
CA SER A 83 -5.72 -15.65 5.17
C SER A 83 -5.05 -14.81 6.24
N VAL A 84 -3.77 -14.49 6.07
CA VAL A 84 -2.96 -13.90 7.14
C VAL A 84 -3.41 -12.50 7.53
N TYR A 85 -4.00 -11.75 6.61
CA TYR A 85 -4.42 -10.37 6.86
C TYR A 85 -5.90 -10.23 7.18
N LEU A 86 -6.68 -11.30 7.00
CA LEU A 86 -8.11 -11.24 7.23
C LEU A 86 -8.42 -10.87 8.68
N GLY A 87 -9.32 -9.90 8.85
CA GLY A 87 -9.72 -9.45 10.17
C GLY A 87 -8.78 -8.48 10.86
N ASN A 88 -7.69 -8.12 10.20
CA ASN A 88 -6.69 -7.21 10.77
C ASN A 88 -6.82 -5.81 10.17
N LYS A 89 -6.30 -4.84 10.91
CA LYS A 89 -6.06 -3.51 10.39
C LYS A 89 -4.63 -3.50 9.86
N ILE A 90 -4.45 -3.04 8.63
CA ILE A 90 -3.15 -3.06 7.97
C ILE A 90 -2.83 -1.70 7.37
N CYS A 91 -1.53 -1.46 7.15
CA CYS A 91 -1.05 -0.30 6.40
C CYS A 91 -0.31 -0.81 5.18
N ILE A 92 -0.71 -0.36 4.00
CA ILE A 92 -0.12 -0.78 2.74
C ILE A 92 0.59 0.40 2.09
N THR A 93 1.83 0.19 1.65
CA THR A 93 2.59 1.18 0.91
C THR A 93 2.81 0.68 -0.51
N GLY A 94 2.43 1.48 -1.48
CA GLY A 94 2.61 1.13 -2.88
C GLY A 94 2.00 2.16 -3.80
N THR A 95 2.09 1.90 -5.09
CA THR A 95 1.58 2.79 -6.13
C THR A 95 0.14 2.45 -6.46
N ILE A 96 -0.72 3.44 -6.44
CA ILE A 96 -2.13 3.25 -6.80
C ILE A 96 -2.25 3.17 -8.31
N SER A 97 -2.95 2.15 -8.78
CA SER A 97 -3.30 2.00 -10.19
C SER A 97 -4.79 1.72 -10.31
N GLU A 98 -5.29 1.89 -11.52
CA GLU A 98 -6.70 1.64 -11.82
C GLU A 98 -6.80 0.44 -12.75
N PHE A 99 -7.75 -0.44 -12.46
CA PHE A 99 -8.00 -1.62 -13.29
C PHE A 99 -9.51 -1.83 -13.37
N LYS A 100 -10.07 -1.75 -14.58
CA LYS A 100 -11.51 -1.94 -14.84
C LYS A 100 -12.39 -1.09 -13.93
N GLY A 101 -12.02 0.17 -13.76
CA GLY A 101 -12.79 1.11 -12.95
C GLY A 101 -12.59 0.98 -11.45
N LYS A 102 -11.71 0.12 -11.00
CA LYS A 102 -11.40 -0.08 -9.58
C LYS A 102 -9.96 0.33 -9.29
N TYR A 103 -9.72 0.77 -8.06
CA TYR A 103 -8.38 1.18 -7.63
C TYR A 103 -7.69 0.05 -6.90
N GLN A 104 -6.40 -0.09 -7.12
CA GLN A 104 -5.62 -1.18 -6.54
C GLN A 104 -4.19 -0.78 -6.26
N ILE A 105 -3.55 -1.54 -5.36
CA ILE A 105 -2.11 -1.51 -5.15
C ILE A 105 -1.61 -2.93 -5.35
N VAL A 106 -0.67 -3.11 -6.29
CA VAL A 106 -0.02 -4.41 -6.47
C VAL A 106 1.13 -4.49 -5.50
N VAL A 107 1.10 -5.49 -4.63
CA VAL A 107 2.12 -5.71 -3.60
C VAL A 107 3.00 -6.88 -4.03
N THR A 108 4.30 -6.64 -4.09
CA THR A 108 5.28 -7.64 -4.50
C THR A 108 6.17 -8.13 -3.35
N GLU A 109 6.14 -7.41 -2.21
CA GLU A 109 7.00 -7.72 -1.06
C GLU A 109 6.18 -7.64 0.22
N PRO A 110 6.41 -8.58 1.18
CA PRO A 110 5.69 -8.55 2.45
C PRO A 110 5.87 -7.25 3.25
N LYS A 111 7.03 -6.61 3.12
CA LYS A 111 7.32 -5.37 3.85
C LYS A 111 6.40 -4.21 3.46
N GLN A 112 5.69 -4.32 2.34
CA GLN A 112 4.73 -3.30 1.92
C GLN A 112 3.45 -3.33 2.75
N ILE A 113 3.21 -4.41 3.50
CA ILE A 113 2.02 -4.56 4.34
C ILE A 113 2.46 -4.72 5.78
N LEU A 114 2.03 -3.78 6.62
CA LEU A 114 2.27 -3.83 8.07
C LEU A 114 0.96 -4.06 8.78
N VAL A 115 0.94 -5.04 9.68
CA VAL A 115 -0.23 -5.30 10.52
C VAL A 115 -0.18 -4.35 11.71
N LYS A 116 -1.28 -3.68 11.96
CA LYS A 116 -1.40 -2.72 13.07
C LYS A 116 -1.84 -3.40 14.36
#